data_29be4163310b508992f38856f18738ca
#
_entry.id   29be4163310b508992f38856f18738ca
#
_cell.length_a   1.000
_cell.length_b   1.000
_cell.length_c   1.000
_cell.angle_alpha   90.00
_cell.angle_beta   90.00
_cell.angle_gamma   90.00
#
_symmetry.space_group_name_H-M   'P 1'
#
loop_
_entity.id
_entity.type
_entity.pdbx_description
1 polymer ?
#
loop_
_entity_poly.entity_id
_entity_poly.type
_entity_poly.pdbx_seq_one_letter_code
_entity_poly.pdbx_strand_id
1 'polypeptide(L)'
;MSQLLKNKMKIALAQLNPKVGDVKGNISKLISIRNDLSKDVDIIVVPELYVTGYPIDDLVLRNDFLELVENEISDLAKLTNDGKAAIILGSPRKDEDKIRNSVFVLDQGKILSFRDKHNLPNTGVFDEQRIFTPGSLSGPVKIRDTLVGLPICEDIWNETVIDCLSETGAEIIISINASPYTT
;
A
#
# COMPACT_ATOMS: atom_id res chain seq x y z
N MET A 1 35.49 6.15 -14.47
CA MET A 1 34.99 6.89 -13.28
C MET A 1 33.70 7.64 -13.63
N SER A 2 32.60 6.93 -14.00
CA SER A 2 31.30 7.56 -14.31
C SER A 2 30.11 6.58 -14.12
N GLN A 3 30.05 5.91 -12.97
CA GLN A 3 28.98 4.93 -12.72
C GLN A 3 28.28 5.12 -11.35
N LEU A 4 28.31 6.31 -10.77
CA LEU A 4 27.80 6.57 -9.40
C LEU A 4 26.78 7.72 -9.33
N LEU A 5 26.01 7.96 -10.38
CA LEU A 5 24.77 8.71 -10.27
C LEU A 5 23.60 7.76 -10.58
N LYS A 6 23.39 6.73 -9.75
CA LYS A 6 22.06 6.13 -9.64
C LYS A 6 21.12 7.28 -9.35
N ASN A 7 20.14 7.51 -10.22
CA ASN A 7 19.10 8.50 -10.00
C ASN A 7 18.53 8.28 -8.60
N LYS A 8 18.65 9.28 -7.73
CA LYS A 8 18.12 9.21 -6.38
C LYS A 8 16.61 9.18 -6.49
N MET A 9 15.98 8.07 -6.07
CA MET A 9 14.53 7.97 -5.98
C MET A 9 14.00 8.95 -4.94
N LYS A 10 13.07 9.82 -5.33
CA LYS A 10 12.41 10.76 -4.43
C LYS A 10 11.04 10.22 -4.01
N ILE A 11 10.86 10.03 -2.73
CA ILE A 11 9.66 9.44 -2.13
C ILE A 11 8.95 10.49 -1.28
N ALA A 12 7.67 10.72 -1.54
CA ALA A 12 6.80 11.52 -0.71
C ALA A 12 6.03 10.61 0.26
N LEU A 13 6.28 10.74 1.56
CA LEU A 13 5.52 10.05 2.60
C LEU A 13 4.31 10.90 2.96
N ALA A 14 3.14 10.51 2.49
CA ALA A 14 1.90 11.23 2.73
C ALA A 14 1.21 10.68 3.99
N GLN A 15 1.57 11.22 5.16
CA GLN A 15 0.95 10.90 6.44
C GLN A 15 -0.45 11.53 6.53
N LEU A 16 -1.41 10.87 5.90
CA LEU A 16 -2.78 11.32 5.83
C LEU A 16 -3.63 10.57 6.85
N ASN A 17 -4.65 11.26 7.35
CA ASN A 17 -5.67 10.64 8.20
C ASN A 17 -6.90 10.31 7.31
N PRO A 18 -7.09 9.05 6.92
CA PRO A 18 -8.25 8.63 6.16
C PRO A 18 -9.49 8.54 7.05
N LYS A 19 -10.65 8.84 6.47
CA LYS A 19 -11.94 8.65 7.15
C LYS A 19 -12.44 7.24 6.89
N VAL A 20 -12.78 6.52 7.96
CA VAL A 20 -13.29 5.14 7.87
C VAL A 20 -14.58 5.10 7.04
N GLY A 21 -14.62 4.20 6.06
CA GLY A 21 -15.74 3.99 5.14
C GLY A 21 -15.89 5.02 4.02
N ASP A 22 -15.13 6.12 4.03
CA ASP A 22 -15.22 7.18 3.01
C ASP A 22 -14.23 6.96 1.86
N VAL A 23 -14.42 5.87 1.10
CA VAL A 23 -13.54 5.46 0.01
C VAL A 23 -13.28 6.59 -0.98
N LYS A 24 -14.34 7.23 -1.47
CA LYS A 24 -14.25 8.31 -2.47
C LYS A 24 -13.57 9.56 -1.93
N GLY A 25 -13.86 9.94 -0.69
CA GLY A 25 -13.23 11.09 -0.05
C GLY A 25 -11.73 10.87 0.18
N ASN A 26 -11.34 9.68 0.62
CA ASN A 26 -9.92 9.32 0.82
C ASN A 26 -9.16 9.35 -0.51
N ILE A 27 -9.71 8.77 -1.57
CA ILE A 27 -9.09 8.78 -2.91
C ILE A 27 -9.02 10.20 -3.48
N SER A 28 -10.08 10.99 -3.37
CA SER A 28 -10.07 12.39 -3.83
C SER A 28 -8.99 13.22 -3.14
N LYS A 29 -8.79 13.02 -1.83
CA LYS A 29 -7.73 13.67 -1.06
C LYS A 29 -6.34 13.27 -1.56
N LEU A 30 -6.12 11.97 -1.83
CA LEU A 30 -4.86 11.47 -2.38
C LEU A 30 -4.58 12.07 -3.76
N ILE A 31 -5.58 12.12 -4.65
CA ILE A 31 -5.46 12.70 -5.99
C ILE A 31 -5.04 14.17 -5.90
N SER A 32 -5.69 14.97 -5.02
CA SER A 32 -5.34 16.36 -4.82
C SER A 32 -3.87 16.52 -4.41
N ILE A 33 -3.44 15.80 -3.38
CA ILE A 33 -2.07 15.87 -2.88
C ILE A 33 -1.05 15.42 -3.95
N ARG A 34 -1.35 14.32 -4.66
CA ARG A 34 -0.48 13.84 -5.74
C ARG A 34 -0.33 14.88 -6.87
N ASN A 35 -1.40 15.63 -7.18
CA ASN A 35 -1.36 16.69 -8.18
C ASN A 35 -0.51 17.88 -7.76
N ASP A 36 -0.42 18.16 -6.47
CA ASP A 36 0.38 19.24 -5.90
C ASP A 36 1.86 18.87 -5.74
N LEU A 37 2.22 17.58 -5.89
CA LEU A 37 3.61 17.13 -5.80
C LEU A 37 4.45 17.67 -6.95
N SER A 38 5.70 17.95 -6.65
CA SER A 38 6.72 18.26 -7.67
C SER A 38 6.87 17.11 -8.67
N LYS A 39 7.09 17.45 -9.94
CA LYS A 39 7.26 16.46 -11.02
C LYS A 39 8.49 15.56 -10.85
N ASP A 40 9.39 15.91 -9.96
CA ASP A 40 10.59 15.14 -9.66
C ASP A 40 10.39 14.15 -8.48
N VAL A 41 9.19 14.04 -7.94
CA VAL A 41 8.81 12.96 -7.00
C VAL A 41 8.48 11.70 -7.79
N ASP A 42 9.15 10.60 -7.46
CA ASP A 42 8.98 9.32 -8.14
C ASP A 42 7.83 8.49 -7.58
N ILE A 43 7.63 8.53 -6.26
CA ILE A 43 6.64 7.72 -5.55
C ILE A 43 5.94 8.55 -4.47
N ILE A 44 4.62 8.42 -4.36
CA ILE A 44 3.86 8.81 -3.17
C ILE A 44 3.42 7.57 -2.41
N VAL A 45 3.60 7.57 -1.09
CA VAL A 45 3.23 6.48 -0.19
C VAL A 45 2.16 6.96 0.76
N VAL A 46 1.08 6.20 0.91
CA VAL A 46 0.02 6.45 1.89
C VAL A 46 -0.08 5.30 2.91
N PRO A 47 -0.74 5.52 4.06
CA PRO A 47 -0.83 4.52 5.13
C PRO A 47 -1.46 3.17 4.73
N GLU A 48 -1.31 2.18 5.60
CA GLU A 48 -2.04 0.92 5.58
C GLU A 48 -3.55 1.16 5.58
N LEU A 49 -4.30 0.38 4.77
CA LEU A 49 -5.76 0.48 4.59
C LEU A 49 -6.28 1.91 4.33
N TYR A 50 -5.44 2.75 3.72
CA TYR A 50 -5.75 4.16 3.47
C TYR A 50 -7.07 4.37 2.72
N VAL A 51 -7.36 3.51 1.74
CA VAL A 51 -8.57 3.65 0.91
C VAL A 51 -9.84 3.61 1.75
N THR A 52 -9.86 2.72 2.73
CA THR A 52 -11.05 2.45 3.56
C THR A 52 -11.00 3.10 4.93
N GLY A 53 -9.81 3.53 5.36
CA GLY A 53 -9.51 3.87 6.75
C GLY A 53 -9.29 2.64 7.61
N TYR A 54 -8.65 2.80 8.77
CA TYR A 54 -8.33 1.76 9.74
C TYR A 54 -8.80 2.17 11.14
N PRO A 55 -9.43 1.29 11.93
CA PRO A 55 -9.88 -0.07 11.60
C PRO A 55 -11.15 -0.06 10.73
N ILE A 56 -11.25 -1.00 9.79
CA ILE A 56 -12.40 -1.09 8.88
C ILE A 56 -13.50 -2.00 9.41
N ASP A 57 -13.16 -2.90 10.33
CA ASP A 57 -14.08 -3.85 10.96
C ASP A 57 -14.97 -4.61 9.94
N ASP A 58 -16.22 -4.85 10.31
CA ASP A 58 -17.14 -5.68 9.52
C ASP A 58 -17.61 -5.03 8.21
N LEU A 59 -17.31 -3.75 7.99
CA LEU A 59 -17.70 -3.06 6.75
C LEU A 59 -17.09 -3.72 5.52
N VAL A 60 -15.86 -4.24 5.65
CA VAL A 60 -15.13 -4.91 4.58
C VAL A 60 -15.73 -6.29 4.22
N LEU A 61 -16.59 -6.87 5.05
CA LEU A 61 -17.29 -8.13 4.75
C LEU A 61 -18.43 -7.94 3.74
N ARG A 62 -18.81 -6.71 3.44
CA ARG A 62 -19.88 -6.39 2.49
C ARG A 62 -19.34 -6.42 1.06
N ASN A 63 -19.92 -7.23 0.20
CA ASN A 63 -19.51 -7.34 -1.20
C ASN A 63 -19.64 -6.02 -1.96
N ASP A 64 -20.74 -5.28 -1.78
CA ASP A 64 -20.97 -3.99 -2.42
C ASP A 64 -19.90 -2.94 -2.04
N PHE A 65 -19.41 -2.99 -0.80
CA PHE A 65 -18.33 -2.13 -0.33
C PHE A 65 -16.99 -2.52 -0.97
N LEU A 66 -16.66 -3.81 -1.04
CA LEU A 66 -15.43 -4.28 -1.69
C LEU A 66 -15.43 -3.96 -3.20
N GLU A 67 -16.57 -4.14 -3.87
CA GLU A 67 -16.71 -3.76 -5.29
C GLU A 67 -16.47 -2.25 -5.50
N LEU A 68 -16.98 -1.40 -4.61
CA LEU A 68 -16.68 0.03 -4.63
C LEU A 68 -15.19 0.29 -4.51
N VAL A 69 -14.51 -0.36 -3.54
CA VAL A 69 -13.08 -0.22 -3.31
C VAL A 69 -12.26 -0.62 -4.54
N GLU A 70 -12.56 -1.77 -5.14
CA GLU A 70 -11.89 -2.27 -6.34
C GLU A 70 -12.06 -1.32 -7.53
N ASN A 71 -13.27 -0.82 -7.75
CA ASN A 71 -13.56 0.12 -8.83
C ASN A 71 -12.78 1.43 -8.66
N GLU A 72 -12.79 2.02 -7.46
CA GLU A 72 -12.09 3.27 -7.18
C GLU A 72 -10.56 3.11 -7.29
N ILE A 73 -9.99 1.96 -6.90
CA ILE A 73 -8.56 1.66 -7.12
C ILE A 73 -8.24 1.52 -8.61
N SER A 74 -9.10 0.84 -9.35
CA SER A 74 -8.95 0.67 -10.80
C SER A 74 -8.98 2.02 -11.52
N ASP A 75 -9.89 2.91 -11.14
CA ASP A 75 -9.98 4.24 -11.73
C ASP A 75 -8.79 5.13 -11.31
N LEU A 76 -8.35 5.05 -10.05
CA LEU A 76 -7.14 5.72 -9.59
C LEU A 76 -5.90 5.24 -10.37
N ALA A 77 -5.80 3.94 -10.64
CA ALA A 77 -4.68 3.39 -11.42
C ALA A 77 -4.62 4.01 -12.81
N LYS A 78 -5.75 4.16 -13.51
CA LYS A 78 -5.81 4.80 -14.84
C LYS A 78 -5.27 6.23 -14.85
N LEU A 79 -5.46 6.98 -13.75
CA LEU A 79 -4.94 8.35 -13.61
C LEU A 79 -3.41 8.41 -13.53
N THR A 80 -2.74 7.30 -13.21
CA THR A 80 -1.26 7.27 -13.14
C THR A 80 -0.57 7.22 -14.51
N ASN A 81 -1.30 7.27 -15.61
CA ASN A 81 -0.75 7.36 -16.97
C ASN A 81 -0.32 8.80 -17.36
N ASP A 82 0.01 9.62 -16.39
CA ASP A 82 0.33 11.03 -16.57
C ASP A 82 1.82 11.36 -16.39
N GLY A 83 2.67 10.34 -16.19
CA GLY A 83 4.11 10.48 -15.98
C GLY A 83 4.53 11.08 -14.64
N LYS A 84 3.58 11.28 -13.70
CA LYS A 84 3.86 11.75 -12.34
C LYS A 84 4.24 10.60 -11.41
N ALA A 85 4.28 10.86 -10.09
CA ALA A 85 4.60 9.88 -9.06
C ALA A 85 3.75 8.61 -9.15
N ALA A 86 4.39 7.45 -9.06
CA ALA A 86 3.73 6.19 -8.77
C ALA A 86 3.05 6.24 -7.38
N ILE A 87 2.04 5.41 -7.13
CA ILE A 87 1.33 5.39 -5.86
C ILE A 87 1.57 4.04 -5.17
N ILE A 88 2.02 4.07 -3.91
CA ILE A 88 1.99 2.92 -3.00
C ILE A 88 0.79 3.11 -2.08
N LEU A 89 -0.20 2.22 -2.17
CA LEU A 89 -1.55 2.39 -1.64
C LEU A 89 -1.98 1.21 -0.78
N GLY A 90 -2.29 1.45 0.50
CA GLY A 90 -2.89 0.45 1.38
C GLY A 90 -4.41 0.32 1.18
N SER A 91 -4.90 -0.90 0.98
CA SER A 91 -6.33 -1.19 0.80
C SER A 91 -6.68 -2.65 1.08
N PRO A 92 -7.91 -2.97 1.49
CA PRO A 92 -8.38 -4.35 1.39
C PRO A 92 -8.48 -4.79 -0.06
N ARG A 93 -8.29 -6.09 -0.30
CA ARG A 93 -8.40 -6.75 -1.59
C ARG A 93 -9.25 -8.01 -1.46
N LYS A 94 -10.20 -8.20 -2.37
CA LYS A 94 -10.92 -9.46 -2.51
C LYS A 94 -10.04 -10.47 -3.26
N ASP A 95 -10.01 -11.71 -2.78
CA ASP A 95 -9.24 -12.83 -3.32
C ASP A 95 -10.14 -14.08 -3.28
N GLU A 96 -10.98 -14.24 -4.28
CA GLU A 96 -12.05 -15.23 -4.32
C GLU A 96 -13.03 -15.06 -3.15
N ASP A 97 -13.04 -16.00 -2.20
CA ASP A 97 -13.82 -15.99 -0.97
C ASP A 97 -13.08 -15.38 0.23
N LYS A 98 -11.84 -14.90 0.03
CA LYS A 98 -10.97 -14.34 1.07
C LYS A 98 -10.86 -12.85 0.94
N ILE A 99 -10.54 -12.21 2.06
CA ILE A 99 -10.22 -10.78 2.10
C ILE A 99 -8.78 -10.64 2.59
N ARG A 100 -8.01 -9.79 1.91
CA ARG A 100 -6.61 -9.52 2.19
C ARG A 100 -6.42 -8.07 2.62
N ASN A 101 -5.51 -7.82 3.56
CA ASN A 101 -4.94 -6.50 3.78
C ASN A 101 -3.76 -6.36 2.82
N SER A 102 -3.82 -5.43 1.87
CA SER A 102 -2.89 -5.40 0.75
C SER A 102 -2.28 -4.02 0.53
N VAL A 103 -1.06 -4.00 0.01
CA VAL A 103 -0.43 -2.82 -0.57
C VAL A 103 -0.40 -2.96 -2.08
N PHE A 104 -0.88 -1.94 -2.78
CA PHE A 104 -0.89 -1.86 -4.24
C PHE A 104 0.19 -0.90 -4.73
N VAL A 105 0.74 -1.21 -5.89
CA VAL A 105 1.61 -0.29 -6.65
C VAL A 105 0.86 0.10 -7.92
N LEU A 106 0.52 1.39 -8.02
CA LEU A 106 -0.17 1.95 -9.18
C LEU A 106 0.79 2.85 -9.95
N ASP A 107 1.01 2.55 -11.22
CA ASP A 107 1.86 3.35 -12.11
C ASP A 107 1.52 3.06 -13.57
N GLN A 108 1.82 3.99 -14.47
CA GLN A 108 1.66 3.83 -15.91
C GLN A 108 0.25 3.41 -16.34
N GLY A 109 -0.77 3.92 -15.64
CA GLY A 109 -2.17 3.66 -15.95
C GLY A 109 -2.72 2.31 -15.49
N LYS A 110 -2.00 1.57 -14.65
CA LYS A 110 -2.38 0.24 -14.21
C LYS A 110 -1.93 -0.10 -12.80
N ILE A 111 -2.51 -1.14 -12.25
CA ILE A 111 -1.99 -1.82 -11.07
C ILE A 111 -0.78 -2.65 -11.51
N LEU A 112 0.44 -2.21 -11.16
CA LEU A 112 1.66 -2.93 -11.52
C LEU A 112 1.81 -4.22 -10.72
N SER A 113 1.48 -4.15 -9.44
CA SER A 113 1.61 -5.27 -8.50
C SER A 113 0.83 -4.99 -7.23
N PHE A 114 0.65 -6.02 -6.43
CA PHE A 114 0.20 -5.92 -5.04
C PHE A 114 0.97 -6.92 -4.18
N ARG A 115 0.94 -6.70 -2.86
CA ARG A 115 1.42 -7.63 -1.84
C ARG A 115 0.38 -7.70 -0.73
N ASP A 116 0.11 -8.90 -0.25
CA ASP A 116 -0.80 -9.14 0.85
C ASP A 116 -0.02 -9.25 2.16
N LYS A 117 -0.55 -8.69 3.22
CA LYS A 117 0.02 -8.77 4.56
C LYS A 117 0.17 -10.22 5.00
N HIS A 118 1.36 -10.61 5.43
CA HIS A 118 1.67 -11.96 5.87
C HIS A 118 1.35 -12.16 7.36
N ASN A 119 1.77 -11.21 8.20
CA ASN A 119 1.56 -11.28 9.64
C ASN A 119 0.37 -10.41 10.05
N LEU A 120 -0.70 -11.06 10.50
CA LEU A 120 -1.92 -10.39 10.93
C LEU A 120 -1.93 -10.28 12.46
N PRO A 121 -1.83 -9.06 13.02
CA PRO A 121 -1.91 -8.87 14.47
C PRO A 121 -3.30 -9.22 15.00
N ASN A 122 -3.33 -9.81 16.19
CA ASN A 122 -4.57 -10.17 16.88
C ASN A 122 -4.46 -9.91 18.39
N THR A 123 -3.81 -8.82 18.76
CA THR A 123 -3.56 -8.42 20.15
C THR A 123 -3.87 -6.95 20.35
N GLY A 124 -4.27 -6.59 21.57
CA GLY A 124 -4.61 -5.22 21.93
C GLY A 124 -5.83 -4.72 21.15
N VAL A 125 -5.64 -3.66 20.35
CA VAL A 125 -6.70 -3.05 19.54
C VAL A 125 -6.85 -3.72 18.15
N PHE A 126 -6.00 -4.70 17.84
CA PHE A 126 -5.99 -5.35 16.55
C PHE A 126 -6.76 -6.66 16.57
N ASP A 127 -7.65 -6.87 15.58
CA ASP A 127 -8.45 -8.08 15.37
C ASP A 127 -8.45 -8.47 13.87
N GLU A 128 -7.26 -8.43 13.26
CA GLU A 128 -7.15 -8.63 11.81
C GLU A 128 -7.41 -10.06 11.39
N GLN A 129 -7.07 -11.06 12.22
CA GLN A 129 -7.27 -12.47 11.89
C GLN A 129 -8.74 -12.88 11.77
N ARG A 130 -9.64 -12.10 12.36
CA ARG A 130 -11.09 -12.32 12.22
C ARG A 130 -11.59 -11.96 10.81
N ILE A 131 -10.93 -11.01 10.16
CA ILE A 131 -11.39 -10.38 8.92
C ILE A 131 -10.51 -10.80 7.74
N PHE A 132 -9.20 -10.71 7.90
CA PHE A 132 -8.25 -10.91 6.82
C PHE A 132 -7.64 -12.32 6.84
N THR A 133 -7.29 -12.80 5.66
CA THR A 133 -6.50 -14.03 5.50
C THR A 133 -5.05 -13.67 5.22
N PRO A 134 -4.06 -14.31 5.86
CA PRO A 134 -2.64 -14.05 5.62
C PRO A 134 -2.24 -14.26 4.17
N GLY A 135 -1.39 -13.36 3.64
CA GLY A 135 -0.75 -13.53 2.35
C GLY A 135 0.43 -14.49 2.40
N SER A 136 0.87 -14.97 1.23
CA SER A 136 2.12 -15.69 1.12
C SER A 136 3.32 -14.75 1.19
N LEU A 137 4.49 -15.27 1.59
CA LEU A 137 5.75 -14.55 1.47
C LEU A 137 5.98 -14.17 0.00
N SER A 138 6.42 -12.95 -0.23
CA SER A 138 6.60 -12.42 -1.59
C SER A 138 7.82 -11.51 -1.66
N GLY A 139 8.53 -11.57 -2.80
CA GLY A 139 9.68 -10.73 -3.07
C GLY A 139 9.32 -9.27 -3.39
N PRO A 140 10.34 -8.42 -3.60
CA PRO A 140 10.17 -7.01 -3.91
C PRO A 140 9.45 -6.77 -5.22
N VAL A 141 8.94 -5.55 -5.39
CA VAL A 141 8.35 -5.06 -6.64
C VAL A 141 9.32 -4.10 -7.32
N LYS A 142 9.51 -4.26 -8.61
CA LYS A 142 10.28 -3.28 -9.38
C LYS A 142 9.43 -2.04 -9.62
N ILE A 143 9.86 -0.90 -9.05
CA ILE A 143 9.25 0.42 -9.28
C ILE A 143 10.34 1.30 -9.89
N ARG A 144 10.09 1.79 -11.11
CA ARG A 144 11.14 2.42 -11.91
C ARG A 144 12.33 1.44 -12.07
N ASP A 145 13.50 1.80 -11.60
CA ASP A 145 14.72 0.97 -11.70
C ASP A 145 15.15 0.36 -10.35
N THR A 146 14.29 0.43 -9.34
CA THR A 146 14.59 -0.01 -7.97
C THR A 146 13.70 -1.15 -7.55
N LEU A 147 14.27 -2.15 -6.89
CA LEU A 147 13.54 -3.25 -6.24
C LEU A 147 13.10 -2.81 -4.83
N VAL A 148 11.79 -2.65 -4.66
CA VAL A 148 11.17 -2.13 -3.44
C VAL A 148 10.46 -3.24 -2.69
N GLY A 149 10.90 -3.52 -1.47
CA GLY A 149 10.18 -4.38 -0.53
C GLY A 149 9.01 -3.62 0.08
N LEU A 150 7.84 -4.25 0.14
CA LEU A 150 6.58 -3.63 0.58
C LEU A 150 5.93 -4.42 1.71
N PRO A 151 6.55 -4.53 2.90
CA PRO A 151 5.91 -5.12 4.07
C PRO A 151 4.82 -4.19 4.61
N ILE A 152 3.82 -4.79 5.28
CA ILE A 152 2.69 -4.05 5.85
C ILE A 152 2.72 -4.17 7.37
N CYS A 153 2.97 -3.07 8.07
CA CYS A 153 2.87 -2.91 9.52
C CYS A 153 3.54 -4.07 10.30
N GLU A 154 2.77 -5.03 10.82
CA GLU A 154 3.24 -6.19 11.60
C GLU A 154 4.30 -7.02 10.88
N ASP A 155 4.34 -6.99 9.55
CA ASP A 155 5.33 -7.73 8.76
C ASP A 155 6.77 -7.33 9.08
N ILE A 156 7.02 -6.06 9.48
CA ILE A 156 8.37 -5.59 9.82
C ILE A 156 8.88 -6.08 11.18
N TRP A 157 7.99 -6.60 12.02
CA TRP A 157 8.35 -7.14 13.34
C TRP A 157 8.77 -8.61 13.27
N ASN A 158 8.59 -9.25 12.11
CA ASN A 158 8.90 -10.65 11.89
C ASN A 158 10.07 -10.79 10.90
N GLU A 159 11.14 -11.43 11.34
CA GLU A 159 12.35 -11.65 10.54
C GLU A 159 12.05 -12.37 9.22
N THR A 160 11.11 -13.31 9.21
CA THR A 160 10.79 -14.12 8.02
C THR A 160 10.43 -13.29 6.80
N VAL A 161 9.63 -12.21 6.97
CA VAL A 161 9.24 -11.33 5.86
C VAL A 161 10.43 -10.49 5.40
N ILE A 162 11.20 -9.94 6.34
CA ILE A 162 12.35 -9.08 6.05
C ILE A 162 13.48 -9.89 5.40
N ASP A 163 13.74 -11.08 5.88
CA ASP A 163 14.74 -12.00 5.29
C ASP A 163 14.35 -12.37 3.87
N CYS A 164 13.09 -12.74 3.63
CA CYS A 164 12.59 -13.03 2.29
C CYS A 164 12.79 -11.84 1.33
N LEU A 165 12.49 -10.62 1.76
CA LEU A 165 12.68 -9.41 0.95
C LEU A 165 14.17 -9.14 0.68
N SER A 166 15.03 -9.32 1.68
CA SER A 166 16.47 -9.12 1.58
C SER A 166 17.11 -10.16 0.65
N GLU A 167 16.82 -11.44 0.85
CA GLU A 167 17.35 -12.54 0.04
C GLU A 167 16.90 -12.50 -1.41
N THR A 168 15.69 -11.95 -1.66
CA THR A 168 15.16 -11.76 -3.01
C THR A 168 15.54 -10.42 -3.65
N GLY A 169 16.42 -9.65 -3.01
CA GLY A 169 17.12 -8.51 -3.61
C GLY A 169 16.44 -7.18 -3.46
N ALA A 170 15.60 -6.96 -2.43
CA ALA A 170 15.08 -5.64 -2.13
C ALA A 170 16.23 -4.63 -1.89
N GLU A 171 16.21 -3.51 -2.62
CA GLU A 171 17.19 -2.44 -2.49
C GLU A 171 16.77 -1.43 -1.41
N ILE A 172 15.46 -1.22 -1.26
CA ILE A 172 14.84 -0.42 -0.20
C ILE A 172 13.59 -1.11 0.32
N ILE A 173 13.24 -0.82 1.56
CA ILE A 173 12.00 -1.29 2.18
C ILE A 173 11.13 -0.07 2.49
N ILE A 174 9.87 -0.12 2.06
CA ILE A 174 8.84 0.86 2.36
C ILE A 174 7.72 0.14 3.08
N SER A 175 7.59 0.37 4.38
CA SER A 175 6.50 -0.18 5.19
C SER A 175 5.37 0.83 5.32
N ILE A 176 4.15 0.39 5.01
CA ILE A 176 2.94 1.16 5.29
C ILE A 176 2.33 0.70 6.61
N ASN A 177 1.98 1.63 7.47
CA ASN A 177 1.51 1.34 8.82
C ASN A 177 0.24 2.15 9.16
N ALA A 178 -0.56 1.58 10.08
CA ALA A 178 -1.67 2.26 10.74
C ALA A 178 -1.58 2.05 12.28
N SER A 179 -0.37 2.20 12.83
CA SER A 179 -0.11 2.00 14.26
C SER A 179 -0.82 3.04 15.10
N PRO A 180 -1.47 2.65 16.21
CA PRO A 180 -2.11 3.60 17.12
C PRO A 180 -1.06 4.44 17.84
N TYR A 181 -1.38 5.71 18.06
CA TYR A 181 -0.61 6.59 18.95
C TYR A 181 -1.19 6.52 20.35
N THR A 182 -0.35 6.24 21.33
CA THR A 182 -0.69 6.27 22.75
C THR A 182 0.13 7.35 23.44
N THR A 183 -0.50 8.14 24.30
CA THR A 183 0.16 9.13 25.17
C THR A 183 0.62 8.48 26.47
#